data_0319d3a0176666878cbf9c6725224d86
#
_entry.id   0319d3a0176666878cbf9c6725224d86
#
_cell.length_a   1.000
_cell.length_b   1.000
_cell.length_c   1.000
_cell.angle_alpha   90.00
_cell.angle_beta   90.00
_cell.angle_gamma   90.00
#
_symmetry.space_group_name_H-M   'P 1'
#
loop_
_entity.id
_entity.type
_entity.pdbx_description
1 polymer ?
#
loop_
_entity_poly.entity_id
_entity_poly.type
_entity_poly.pdbx_seq_one_letter_code
_entity_poly.pdbx_strand_id
1 'polypeptide(L)'
;MLAVSLLLCSCGEVKIESITLSKNAAELKEGESVTLSAVVAPENATESYGWKSADEGVATVDENGVVTAVAPGNTNILAVSESGKTASCSVTVVAPTAEEMLNNAEKKLYDYMVGSMLESFYNASAVRIRKIYSYSPVDEGENDFSLIIIDLQGTNRLGGVVYKTYWVTGEEGDMTYLDTDDAADYGMKPVFDNPMPTTVMDPAKINAALEEYWSNVGMHG
;
A
#
# COMPACT_ATOMS: atom_id res chain seq x y z
N MET A 1 -40.45 60.82 32.29
CA MET A 1 -40.13 60.07 31.08
C MET A 1 -38.65 59.86 31.10
N LEU A 2 -38.20 58.66 31.53
CA LEU A 2 -36.78 58.23 31.39
C LEU A 2 -36.59 57.67 30.05
N ALA A 3 -35.77 58.29 29.20
CA ALA A 3 -35.31 57.74 27.95
C ALA A 3 -34.22 56.70 28.23
N VAL A 4 -34.55 55.41 28.02
CA VAL A 4 -33.58 54.33 28.05
C VAL A 4 -32.88 54.38 26.70
N SER A 5 -31.66 54.91 26.67
CA SER A 5 -30.78 54.84 25.51
C SER A 5 -30.27 53.40 25.39
N LEU A 6 -30.82 52.63 24.45
CA LEU A 6 -30.19 51.37 24.03
C LEU A 6 -28.87 51.71 23.31
N LEU A 7 -27.75 51.53 24.01
CA LEU A 7 -26.46 51.40 23.35
C LEU A 7 -26.47 50.08 22.54
N LEU A 8 -26.74 50.18 21.24
CA LEU A 8 -26.38 49.13 20.30
C LEU A 8 -24.84 49.07 20.27
N CYS A 9 -24.27 48.14 21.05
CA CYS A 9 -22.88 47.77 20.90
C CYS A 9 -22.74 47.17 19.50
N SER A 10 -22.28 47.96 18.53
CA SER A 10 -21.82 47.47 17.25
C SER A 10 -20.50 46.67 17.53
N CYS A 11 -20.66 45.41 17.80
CA CYS A 11 -19.53 44.50 17.84
C CYS A 11 -19.00 44.40 16.41
N GLY A 12 -17.97 45.20 16.09
CA GLY A 12 -17.29 45.13 14.79
C GLY A 12 -16.69 43.73 14.63
N GLU A 13 -16.84 43.17 13.46
CA GLU A 13 -16.20 41.89 13.10
C GLU A 13 -14.68 42.00 13.30
N VAL A 14 -14.11 41.11 14.10
CA VAL A 14 -12.67 40.98 14.27
C VAL A 14 -12.11 40.03 13.19
N LYS A 15 -11.37 40.59 12.29
CA LYS A 15 -10.82 39.82 11.12
C LYS A 15 -9.66 38.95 11.52
N ILE A 16 -9.46 37.88 10.75
CA ILE A 16 -8.28 37.02 10.84
C ILE A 16 -7.09 37.74 10.17
N GLU A 17 -6.02 37.91 10.92
CA GLU A 17 -4.77 38.50 10.43
C GLU A 17 -3.82 37.40 9.90
N SER A 18 -3.83 36.22 10.55
CA SER A 18 -3.03 35.06 10.08
C SER A 18 -3.69 33.74 10.47
N ILE A 19 -3.39 32.70 9.68
CA ILE A 19 -3.77 31.31 9.93
C ILE A 19 -2.48 30.48 10.00
N THR A 20 -2.39 29.56 10.95
CA THR A 20 -1.30 28.61 11.09
C THR A 20 -1.86 27.20 11.17
N LEU A 21 -1.33 26.26 10.37
CA LEU A 21 -1.74 24.88 10.38
C LEU A 21 -0.87 24.04 11.33
N SER A 22 -1.47 22.97 11.87
CA SER A 22 -0.78 21.98 12.71
C SER A 22 0.33 21.23 11.97
N LYS A 23 0.25 21.15 10.64
CA LYS A 23 1.23 20.52 9.76
C LYS A 23 1.40 21.33 8.49
N ASN A 24 2.64 21.41 7.98
CA ASN A 24 2.97 22.05 6.70
C ASN A 24 3.07 21.03 5.55
N ALA A 25 3.25 19.75 5.90
CA ALA A 25 3.29 18.63 4.96
C ALA A 25 2.72 17.36 5.60
N ALA A 26 2.15 16.48 4.76
CA ALA A 26 1.70 15.15 5.13
C ALA A 26 1.93 14.20 3.95
N GLU A 27 2.31 12.96 4.26
CA GLU A 27 2.36 11.85 3.31
C GLU A 27 1.33 10.82 3.74
N LEU A 28 0.52 10.35 2.81
CA LEU A 28 -0.60 9.43 3.04
C LEU A 28 -0.57 8.35 1.97
N LYS A 29 -1.00 7.15 2.30
CA LYS A 29 -1.36 6.14 1.33
C LYS A 29 -2.80 6.34 0.87
N GLU A 30 -3.12 5.86 -0.31
CA GLU A 30 -4.50 5.88 -0.82
C GLU A 30 -5.48 5.27 0.21
N GLY A 31 -6.57 6.00 0.50
CA GLY A 31 -7.58 5.64 1.50
C GLY A 31 -7.24 6.06 2.94
N GLU A 32 -6.02 6.49 3.24
CA GLU A 32 -5.67 7.00 4.57
C GLU A 32 -6.20 8.42 4.79
N SER A 33 -6.33 8.80 6.07
CA SER A 33 -6.80 10.13 6.46
C SER A 33 -5.92 10.73 7.55
N VAL A 34 -5.81 12.07 7.53
CA VAL A 34 -5.14 12.86 8.57
C VAL A 34 -5.98 14.08 8.89
N THR A 35 -6.05 14.44 10.18
CA THR A 35 -6.71 15.66 10.60
C THR A 35 -5.71 16.81 10.68
N LEU A 36 -6.01 17.92 9.99
CA LEU A 36 -5.34 19.19 10.13
C LEU A 36 -6.15 20.10 11.06
N SER A 37 -5.48 20.84 11.91
CA SER A 37 -6.09 21.91 12.68
C SER A 37 -5.49 23.26 12.29
N ALA A 38 -6.30 24.29 12.33
CA ALA A 38 -5.89 25.66 12.06
C ALA A 38 -6.02 26.50 13.34
N VAL A 39 -5.00 27.32 13.59
CA VAL A 39 -4.99 28.33 14.63
C VAL A 39 -5.01 29.69 13.95
N VAL A 40 -5.97 30.52 14.36
CA VAL A 40 -6.12 31.88 13.82
C VAL A 40 -5.61 32.93 14.78
N ALA A 41 -5.10 34.02 14.27
CA ALA A 41 -4.76 35.18 15.08
C ALA A 41 -5.44 36.44 14.48
N PRO A 42 -5.94 37.34 15.38
CA PRO A 42 -5.92 37.25 16.83
C PRO A 42 -6.90 36.16 17.33
N GLU A 43 -6.68 35.64 18.55
CA GLU A 43 -7.48 34.57 19.12
C GLU A 43 -8.99 34.94 19.29
N ASN A 44 -9.28 36.22 19.41
CA ASN A 44 -10.65 36.75 19.48
C ASN A 44 -11.25 37.08 18.10
N ALA A 45 -10.66 36.58 17.01
CA ALA A 45 -11.24 36.73 15.67
C ALA A 45 -12.67 36.13 15.64
N THR A 46 -13.58 36.85 15.00
CA THR A 46 -14.97 36.42 14.80
C THR A 46 -15.26 36.05 13.35
N GLU A 47 -14.30 36.33 12.44
CA GLU A 47 -14.33 35.94 11.03
C GLU A 47 -14.19 34.42 10.90
N SER A 48 -14.90 33.83 9.94
CA SER A 48 -14.83 32.39 9.62
C SER A 48 -13.70 32.07 8.66
N TYR A 49 -13.28 30.81 8.68
CA TYR A 49 -12.43 30.23 7.65
C TYR A 49 -13.00 28.87 7.19
N GLY A 50 -12.64 28.45 6.00
CA GLY A 50 -13.01 27.15 5.43
C GLY A 50 -11.81 26.39 4.91
N TRP A 51 -11.99 25.10 4.70
CA TRP A 51 -11.01 24.22 4.10
C TRP A 51 -11.24 24.05 2.59
N LYS A 52 -10.17 23.86 1.83
CA LYS A 52 -10.20 23.63 0.39
C LYS A 52 -9.04 22.76 -0.05
N SER A 53 -9.31 21.77 -0.88
CA SER A 53 -8.27 21.07 -1.64
C SER A 53 -7.98 21.80 -2.95
N ALA A 54 -6.72 21.85 -3.36
CA ALA A 54 -6.32 22.36 -4.68
C ALA A 54 -6.60 21.33 -5.78
N ASP A 55 -6.59 20.02 -5.44
CA ASP A 55 -6.97 18.92 -6.32
C ASP A 55 -7.65 17.82 -5.52
N GLU A 56 -8.98 17.75 -5.64
CA GLU A 56 -9.81 16.75 -4.95
C GLU A 56 -9.65 15.35 -5.56
N GLY A 57 -9.10 15.23 -6.75
CA GLY A 57 -8.74 13.93 -7.34
C GLY A 57 -7.56 13.26 -6.65
N VAL A 58 -6.70 14.04 -5.95
CA VAL A 58 -5.57 13.53 -5.17
C VAL A 58 -5.93 13.38 -3.70
N ALA A 59 -6.51 14.42 -3.08
CA ALA A 59 -6.98 14.36 -1.70
C ALA A 59 -8.14 15.32 -1.49
N THR A 60 -9.13 14.91 -0.70
CA THR A 60 -10.26 15.74 -0.27
C THR A 60 -10.04 16.27 1.14
N VAL A 61 -10.78 17.29 1.54
CA VAL A 61 -10.81 17.79 2.90
C VAL A 61 -12.25 18.14 3.29
N ASP A 62 -12.66 17.80 4.51
CA ASP A 62 -13.97 18.15 5.05
C ASP A 62 -13.93 19.47 5.87
N GLU A 63 -15.09 19.89 6.36
CA GLU A 63 -15.25 21.09 7.18
C GLU A 63 -14.51 21.04 8.54
N ASN A 64 -14.17 19.84 9.01
CA ASN A 64 -13.43 19.61 10.26
C ASN A 64 -11.91 19.54 10.04
N GLY A 65 -11.44 19.71 8.78
CA GLY A 65 -10.04 19.59 8.43
C GLY A 65 -9.54 18.15 8.31
N VAL A 66 -10.44 17.17 8.17
CA VAL A 66 -10.07 15.78 7.89
C VAL A 66 -9.75 15.66 6.42
N VAL A 67 -8.48 15.41 6.13
CA VAL A 67 -7.95 15.18 4.78
C VAL A 67 -7.99 13.70 4.49
N THR A 68 -8.58 13.29 3.37
CA THR A 68 -8.64 11.90 2.92
C THR A 68 -7.92 11.77 1.58
N ALA A 69 -6.96 10.85 1.51
CA ALA A 69 -6.23 10.50 0.30
C ALA A 69 -7.13 9.74 -0.69
N VAL A 70 -7.18 10.19 -1.96
CA VAL A 70 -8.04 9.64 -3.01
C VAL A 70 -7.26 8.84 -4.03
N ALA A 71 -6.17 9.43 -4.57
CA ALA A 71 -5.32 8.78 -5.56
C ALA A 71 -3.88 9.31 -5.48
N PRO A 72 -2.88 8.55 -5.94
CA PRO A 72 -1.48 8.96 -5.93
C PRO A 72 -1.25 10.29 -6.65
N GLY A 73 -0.47 11.18 -6.02
CA GLY A 73 -0.19 12.51 -6.54
C GLY A 73 0.19 13.50 -5.46
N ASN A 74 0.26 14.79 -5.84
CA ASN A 74 0.57 15.87 -4.91
C ASN A 74 -0.52 16.94 -5.02
N THR A 75 -0.98 17.42 -3.85
CA THR A 75 -1.93 18.53 -3.77
C THR A 75 -1.62 19.42 -2.57
N ASN A 76 -2.29 20.57 -2.48
CA ASN A 76 -2.25 21.43 -1.31
C ASN A 76 -3.64 21.52 -0.68
N ILE A 77 -3.69 21.32 0.61
CA ILE A 77 -4.88 21.61 1.42
C ILE A 77 -4.71 23.00 2.03
N LEU A 78 -5.72 23.84 1.83
CA LEU A 78 -5.73 25.24 2.23
C LEU A 78 -6.78 25.48 3.28
N ALA A 79 -6.42 26.25 4.32
CA ALA A 79 -7.39 26.97 5.15
C ALA A 79 -7.48 28.41 4.62
N VAL A 80 -8.67 28.88 4.35
CA VAL A 80 -8.92 30.19 3.72
C VAL A 80 -9.95 30.96 4.51
N SER A 81 -9.60 32.17 5.01
CA SER A 81 -10.53 33.06 5.66
C SER A 81 -11.37 33.85 4.65
N GLU A 82 -12.51 34.41 5.09
CA GLU A 82 -13.36 35.27 4.26
C GLU A 82 -12.62 36.52 3.76
N SER A 83 -11.70 37.06 4.56
CA SER A 83 -10.83 38.19 4.17
C SER A 83 -9.67 37.79 3.25
N GLY A 84 -9.53 36.49 2.89
CA GLY A 84 -8.53 35.99 1.97
C GLY A 84 -7.17 35.63 2.58
N LYS A 85 -7.06 35.50 3.91
CA LYS A 85 -5.87 34.93 4.54
C LYS A 85 -5.84 33.44 4.30
N THR A 86 -4.67 32.91 3.99
CA THR A 86 -4.49 31.49 3.65
C THR A 86 -3.33 30.87 4.40
N ALA A 87 -3.48 29.57 4.74
CA ALA A 87 -2.39 28.71 5.13
C ALA A 87 -2.51 27.40 4.36
N SER A 88 -1.39 26.75 4.05
CA SER A 88 -1.39 25.54 3.23
C SER A 88 -0.58 24.41 3.86
N CYS A 89 -1.04 23.18 3.64
CA CYS A 89 -0.33 21.94 3.90
C CYS A 89 -0.14 21.21 2.59
N SER A 90 1.11 20.86 2.24
CA SER A 90 1.40 20.02 1.08
C SER A 90 1.07 18.56 1.42
N VAL A 91 0.25 17.91 0.60
CA VAL A 91 -0.14 16.50 0.78
C VAL A 91 0.38 15.71 -0.40
N THR A 92 1.19 14.69 -0.09
CA THR A 92 1.64 13.68 -1.05
C THR A 92 0.89 12.39 -0.80
N VAL A 93 0.20 11.90 -1.80
CA VAL A 93 -0.44 10.58 -1.76
C VAL A 93 0.43 9.62 -2.55
N VAL A 94 0.88 8.55 -1.89
CA VAL A 94 1.72 7.50 -2.49
C VAL A 94 0.89 6.29 -2.87
N ALA A 95 1.25 5.67 -4.00
CA ALA A 95 0.68 4.38 -4.38
C ALA A 95 1.17 3.29 -3.40
N PRO A 96 0.36 2.25 -3.16
CA PRO A 96 0.85 1.08 -2.45
C PRO A 96 1.97 0.40 -3.27
N THR A 97 2.96 -0.15 -2.58
CA THR A 97 4.00 -0.96 -3.22
C THR A 97 3.41 -2.25 -3.79
N ALA A 98 4.12 -2.89 -4.74
CA ALA A 98 3.67 -4.16 -5.28
C ALA A 98 3.57 -5.24 -4.18
N GLU A 99 4.46 -5.20 -3.18
CA GLU A 99 4.40 -6.08 -2.01
C GLU A 99 3.16 -5.83 -1.15
N GLU A 100 2.78 -4.57 -0.91
CA GLU A 100 1.57 -4.20 -0.16
C GLU A 100 0.28 -4.60 -0.85
N MET A 101 0.32 -4.84 -2.17
CA MET A 101 -0.83 -5.32 -2.94
C MET A 101 -1.02 -6.85 -2.90
N LEU A 102 -0.11 -7.58 -2.26
CA LEU A 102 -0.22 -9.02 -2.09
C LEU A 102 -1.28 -9.36 -1.02
N ASN A 103 -2.08 -10.39 -1.28
CA ASN A 103 -2.89 -10.99 -0.23
C ASN A 103 -2.02 -11.82 0.73
N ASN A 104 -2.58 -12.30 1.83
CA ASN A 104 -1.82 -13.02 2.86
C ASN A 104 -1.07 -14.25 2.31
N ALA A 105 -1.68 -15.03 1.41
CA ALA A 105 -1.04 -16.20 0.83
C ALA A 105 0.07 -15.83 -0.18
N GLU A 106 -0.18 -14.83 -1.01
CA GLU A 106 0.82 -14.27 -1.94
C GLU A 106 2.00 -13.68 -1.17
N LYS A 107 1.74 -12.97 -0.06
CA LYS A 107 2.78 -12.38 0.80
C LYS A 107 3.63 -13.47 1.47
N LYS A 108 3.03 -14.52 2.01
CA LYS A 108 3.78 -15.65 2.59
C LYS A 108 4.71 -16.30 1.57
N LEU A 109 4.21 -16.55 0.36
CA LEU A 109 5.04 -17.11 -0.71
C LEU A 109 6.17 -16.16 -1.13
N TYR A 110 5.86 -14.87 -1.29
CA TYR A 110 6.86 -13.83 -1.59
C TYR A 110 7.96 -13.79 -0.53
N ASP A 111 7.61 -13.73 0.75
CA ASP A 111 8.56 -13.69 1.87
C ASP A 111 9.45 -14.93 1.89
N TYR A 112 8.87 -16.11 1.65
CA TYR A 112 9.62 -17.34 1.53
C TYR A 112 10.59 -17.34 0.35
N MET A 113 10.16 -16.85 -0.81
CA MET A 113 11.02 -16.76 -1.99
C MET A 113 12.19 -15.82 -1.73
N VAL A 114 11.94 -14.62 -1.21
CA VAL A 114 12.99 -13.63 -0.92
C VAL A 114 13.92 -14.08 0.20
N GLY A 115 13.37 -14.67 1.27
CA GLY A 115 14.14 -15.05 2.46
C GLY A 115 14.97 -16.32 2.31
N SER A 116 14.59 -17.25 1.43
CA SER A 116 15.23 -18.57 1.40
C SER A 116 15.38 -19.17 -0.01
N MET A 117 14.29 -19.24 -0.76
CA MET A 117 14.27 -20.00 -1.99
C MET A 117 15.20 -19.40 -3.08
N LEU A 118 15.15 -18.08 -3.25
CA LEU A 118 15.89 -17.39 -4.31
C LEU A 118 17.41 -17.40 -4.10
N GLU A 119 17.89 -17.57 -2.87
CA GLU A 119 19.32 -17.70 -2.57
C GLU A 119 19.96 -18.92 -3.26
N SER A 120 19.16 -19.95 -3.55
CA SER A 120 19.63 -21.16 -4.22
C SER A 120 19.78 -21.01 -5.73
N PHE A 121 19.27 -19.93 -6.33
CA PHE A 121 19.36 -19.71 -7.77
C PHE A 121 20.61 -18.92 -8.15
N TYR A 122 21.25 -19.33 -9.26
CA TYR A 122 22.42 -18.63 -9.79
C TYR A 122 22.13 -17.17 -10.18
N ASN A 123 20.95 -16.92 -10.74
CA ASN A 123 20.49 -15.58 -11.11
C ASN A 123 19.08 -15.39 -10.56
N ALA A 124 19.00 -15.04 -9.29
CA ALA A 124 17.73 -14.90 -8.61
C ALA A 124 16.84 -13.79 -9.20
N SER A 125 17.44 -12.69 -9.68
CA SER A 125 16.68 -11.57 -10.25
C SER A 125 15.99 -11.92 -11.59
N ALA A 126 16.44 -12.98 -12.26
CA ALA A 126 15.83 -13.48 -13.48
C ALA A 126 14.77 -14.56 -13.26
N VAL A 127 14.51 -14.94 -11.99
CA VAL A 127 13.46 -15.92 -11.68
C VAL A 127 12.10 -15.27 -11.81
N ARG A 128 11.19 -15.97 -12.51
CA ARG A 128 9.80 -15.56 -12.69
C ARG A 128 8.88 -16.74 -12.43
N ILE A 129 7.81 -16.47 -11.70
CA ILE A 129 6.74 -17.44 -11.51
C ILE A 129 5.87 -17.45 -12.77
N ARG A 130 5.70 -18.62 -13.35
CA ARG A 130 4.82 -18.83 -14.52
C ARG A 130 3.42 -19.25 -14.09
N LYS A 131 3.35 -20.15 -13.12
CA LYS A 131 2.08 -20.68 -12.59
C LYS A 131 2.23 -21.02 -11.11
N ILE A 132 1.15 -20.94 -10.40
CA ILE A 132 1.01 -21.38 -9.02
C ILE A 132 -0.20 -22.29 -8.94
N TYR A 133 -0.04 -23.40 -8.25
CA TYR A 133 -1.13 -24.30 -7.91
C TYR A 133 -1.12 -24.48 -6.39
N SER A 134 -2.19 -24.13 -5.72
CA SER A 134 -2.32 -24.31 -4.27
C SER A 134 -3.27 -25.47 -3.99
N TYR A 135 -2.92 -26.30 -3.03
CA TYR A 135 -3.67 -27.48 -2.61
C TYR A 135 -4.06 -27.41 -1.14
N SER A 136 -4.08 -26.27 -0.54
CA SER A 136 -4.62 -26.18 0.81
C SER A 136 -6.12 -26.43 0.79
N PRO A 137 -6.68 -27.25 1.66
CA PRO A 137 -8.07 -27.10 2.01
C PRO A 137 -8.21 -25.70 2.57
N VAL A 138 -8.85 -24.83 1.82
CA VAL A 138 -9.18 -23.46 2.26
C VAL A 138 -10.18 -23.64 3.39
N ASP A 139 -9.73 -23.68 4.63
CA ASP A 139 -10.58 -23.39 5.76
C ASP A 139 -10.96 -21.91 5.64
N GLU A 140 -12.25 -21.64 5.54
CA GLU A 140 -12.80 -20.32 5.29
C GLU A 140 -12.30 -19.34 6.36
N GLY A 141 -11.23 -18.60 6.07
CA GLY A 141 -10.76 -17.51 6.91
C GLY A 141 -9.26 -17.42 7.18
N GLU A 142 -8.48 -18.48 7.00
CA GLU A 142 -7.03 -18.42 7.12
C GLU A 142 -6.37 -18.88 5.82
N ASN A 143 -5.64 -17.96 5.17
CA ASN A 143 -4.86 -18.24 3.95
C ASN A 143 -3.61 -19.08 4.27
N ASP A 144 -3.82 -20.18 4.99
CA ASP A 144 -2.78 -21.14 5.30
C ASP A 144 -2.68 -22.17 4.17
N PHE A 145 -1.49 -22.35 3.59
CA PHE A 145 -1.29 -23.35 2.56
C PHE A 145 -0.35 -24.45 3.06
N SER A 146 -0.80 -25.68 2.95
CA SER A 146 0.01 -26.85 3.26
C SER A 146 0.83 -27.34 2.09
N LEU A 147 0.46 -27.00 0.87
CA LEU A 147 1.18 -27.39 -0.36
C LEU A 147 0.94 -26.37 -1.48
N ILE A 148 2.03 -25.85 -2.04
CA ILE A 148 2.02 -25.05 -3.27
C ILE A 148 2.91 -25.72 -4.29
N ILE A 149 2.47 -25.77 -5.55
CA ILE A 149 3.32 -26.12 -6.69
C ILE A 149 3.58 -24.84 -7.46
N ILE A 150 4.85 -24.54 -7.69
CA ILE A 150 5.30 -23.34 -8.37
C ILE A 150 6.05 -23.77 -9.62
N ASP A 151 5.58 -23.32 -10.78
CA ASP A 151 6.29 -23.48 -12.04
C ASP A 151 7.11 -22.21 -12.28
N LEU A 152 8.43 -22.34 -12.24
CA LEU A 152 9.37 -21.23 -12.35
C LEU A 152 10.09 -21.26 -13.69
N GLN A 153 10.40 -20.07 -14.19
CA GLN A 153 11.35 -19.82 -15.25
C GLN A 153 12.56 -19.08 -14.68
N GLY A 154 13.75 -19.50 -15.02
CA GLY A 154 14.99 -18.85 -14.63
C GLY A 154 16.06 -18.98 -15.71
N THR A 155 17.29 -18.58 -15.40
CA THR A 155 18.46 -18.76 -16.28
C THR A 155 19.53 -19.61 -15.61
N ASN A 156 20.15 -20.50 -16.37
CA ASN A 156 21.30 -21.26 -15.90
C ASN A 156 22.61 -20.44 -16.02
N ARG A 157 23.72 -21.02 -15.55
CA ARG A 157 25.06 -20.37 -15.58
C ARG A 157 25.54 -19.98 -16.98
N LEU A 158 24.99 -20.58 -18.02
CA LEU A 158 25.35 -20.32 -19.42
C LEU A 158 24.39 -19.31 -20.08
N GLY A 159 23.43 -18.73 -19.32
CA GLY A 159 22.44 -17.79 -19.83
C GLY A 159 21.25 -18.46 -20.55
N GLY A 160 21.21 -19.80 -20.59
CA GLY A 160 20.07 -20.52 -21.17
C GLY A 160 18.84 -20.46 -20.24
N VAL A 161 17.67 -20.28 -20.86
CA VAL A 161 16.39 -20.33 -20.11
C VAL A 161 16.13 -21.74 -19.66
N VAL A 162 15.80 -21.90 -18.38
CA VAL A 162 15.42 -23.16 -17.76
C VAL A 162 14.06 -23.04 -17.07
N TYR A 163 13.34 -24.13 -17.03
CA TYR A 163 12.06 -24.24 -16.37
C TYR A 163 12.17 -25.31 -15.29
N LYS A 164 11.67 -25.02 -14.12
CA LYS A 164 11.63 -25.95 -13.00
C LYS A 164 10.33 -25.81 -12.25
N THR A 165 9.83 -26.93 -11.78
CA THR A 165 8.66 -27.00 -10.91
C THR A 165 9.11 -27.38 -9.52
N TYR A 166 8.71 -26.57 -8.54
CA TYR A 166 9.01 -26.77 -7.14
C TYR A 166 7.72 -27.02 -6.36
N TRP A 167 7.85 -27.83 -5.36
CA TRP A 167 6.83 -28.06 -4.35
C TRP A 167 7.24 -27.31 -3.10
N VAL A 168 6.39 -26.44 -2.63
CA VAL A 168 6.56 -25.74 -1.37
C VAL A 168 5.56 -26.31 -0.39
N THR A 169 6.05 -26.86 0.70
CA THR A 169 5.23 -27.49 1.73
C THR A 169 5.70 -27.00 3.09
N GLY A 170 4.80 -26.92 4.06
CA GLY A 170 5.11 -26.52 5.42
C GLY A 170 3.97 -25.77 6.09
N GLU A 171 4.12 -25.57 7.37
CA GLU A 171 3.30 -24.70 8.19
C GLU A 171 3.95 -23.31 8.27
N GLU A 172 3.22 -22.32 8.80
CA GLU A 172 3.72 -20.95 8.96
C GLU A 172 5.09 -20.92 9.68
N GLY A 173 6.10 -20.43 8.96
CA GLY A 173 7.46 -20.28 9.47
C GLY A 173 8.43 -21.43 9.18
N ASP A 174 7.99 -22.56 8.66
CA ASP A 174 8.84 -23.71 8.35
C ASP A 174 8.51 -24.29 6.96
N MET A 175 8.68 -23.46 5.91
CA MET A 175 8.44 -23.90 4.55
C MET A 175 9.70 -24.52 3.95
N THR A 176 9.53 -25.67 3.30
CA THR A 176 10.56 -26.35 2.52
C THR A 176 10.12 -26.49 1.09
N TYR A 177 11.09 -26.51 0.16
CA TYR A 177 10.81 -26.78 -1.24
C TYR A 177 11.52 -28.06 -1.69
N LEU A 178 10.89 -28.77 -2.61
CA LEU A 178 11.42 -29.98 -3.23
C LEU A 178 11.45 -29.77 -4.74
N ASP A 179 12.52 -30.22 -5.40
CA ASP A 179 12.56 -30.36 -6.86
C ASP A 179 11.56 -31.45 -7.29
N THR A 180 11.13 -31.42 -8.54
CA THR A 180 10.19 -32.40 -9.10
C THR A 180 10.68 -33.84 -8.96
N ASP A 181 11.99 -34.05 -9.10
CA ASP A 181 12.58 -35.39 -9.01
C ASP A 181 12.54 -35.89 -7.56
N ASP A 182 12.81 -35.03 -6.58
CA ASP A 182 12.70 -35.36 -5.16
C ASP A 182 11.25 -35.59 -4.75
N ALA A 183 10.30 -34.78 -5.24
CA ALA A 183 8.89 -34.92 -4.95
C ALA A 183 8.30 -36.25 -5.44
N ALA A 184 8.84 -36.84 -6.50
CA ALA A 184 8.42 -38.14 -7.02
C ALA A 184 8.74 -39.27 -6.03
N ASP A 185 9.84 -39.17 -5.29
CA ASP A 185 10.26 -40.16 -4.28
C ASP A 185 9.35 -40.13 -3.04
N TYR A 186 8.67 -39.01 -2.79
CA TYR A 186 7.67 -38.87 -1.71
C TYR A 186 6.25 -39.27 -2.14
N GLY A 187 6.06 -39.86 -3.33
CA GLY A 187 4.75 -40.36 -3.79
C GLY A 187 3.77 -39.27 -4.24
N MET A 188 4.25 -38.05 -4.45
CA MET A 188 3.43 -36.89 -4.82
C MET A 188 3.08 -36.80 -6.32
N LYS A 189 3.56 -37.76 -7.12
CA LYS A 189 3.33 -37.80 -8.58
C LYS A 189 1.84 -37.76 -9.01
N PRO A 190 0.88 -38.39 -8.29
CA PRO A 190 -0.53 -38.33 -8.67
C PRO A 190 -1.13 -36.92 -8.63
N VAL A 191 -0.58 -36.04 -7.83
CA VAL A 191 -1.06 -34.64 -7.70
C VAL A 191 -0.67 -33.81 -8.91
N PHE A 192 0.43 -34.14 -9.59
CA PHE A 192 0.85 -33.49 -10.83
C PHE A 192 -0.05 -33.80 -12.02
N ASP A 193 -0.52 -35.05 -12.08
CA ASP A 193 -1.27 -35.54 -13.24
C ASP A 193 -2.70 -34.94 -13.28
N ASN A 194 -3.17 -34.40 -12.16
CA ASN A 194 -4.50 -33.78 -12.07
C ASN A 194 -4.56 -32.61 -11.06
N PRO A 195 -3.83 -31.52 -11.31
CA PRO A 195 -3.81 -30.38 -10.40
C PRO A 195 -5.18 -29.70 -10.34
N MET A 196 -5.70 -29.49 -9.14
CA MET A 196 -6.83 -28.58 -8.92
C MET A 196 -6.28 -27.17 -8.68
N PRO A 197 -6.30 -26.27 -9.69
CA PRO A 197 -5.85 -24.92 -9.49
C PRO A 197 -6.77 -24.19 -8.53
N THR A 198 -6.21 -23.60 -7.48
CA THR A 198 -6.92 -22.61 -6.70
C THR A 198 -6.52 -21.21 -7.22
N THR A 199 -7.51 -20.36 -7.40
CA THR A 199 -7.34 -18.99 -7.93
C THR A 199 -6.90 -17.99 -6.86
N VAL A 200 -6.41 -18.47 -5.72
CA VAL A 200 -6.11 -17.63 -4.56
C VAL A 200 -4.84 -16.79 -4.74
N MET A 201 -3.91 -17.21 -5.61
CA MET A 201 -2.64 -16.53 -5.83
C MET A 201 -2.47 -16.11 -7.29
N ASP A 202 -2.06 -14.87 -7.48
CA ASP A 202 -1.75 -14.33 -8.81
C ASP A 202 -0.23 -14.25 -9.02
N PRO A 203 0.35 -15.08 -9.92
CA PRO A 203 1.78 -15.01 -10.23
C PRO A 203 2.25 -13.62 -10.67
N ALA A 204 1.40 -12.84 -11.34
CA ALA A 204 1.76 -11.52 -11.82
C ALA A 204 2.00 -10.54 -10.68
N LYS A 205 1.21 -10.59 -9.62
CA LYS A 205 1.40 -9.76 -8.44
C LYS A 205 2.70 -10.07 -7.70
N ILE A 206 2.98 -11.37 -7.49
CA ILE A 206 4.21 -11.80 -6.82
C ILE A 206 5.43 -11.43 -7.67
N ASN A 207 5.37 -11.63 -8.98
CA ASN A 207 6.45 -11.22 -9.89
C ASN A 207 6.68 -9.71 -9.85
N ALA A 208 5.64 -8.89 -9.79
CA ALA A 208 5.76 -7.44 -9.66
C ALA A 208 6.46 -7.05 -8.35
N ALA A 209 6.11 -7.68 -7.25
CA ALA A 209 6.76 -7.46 -5.96
C ALA A 209 8.24 -7.90 -5.96
N LEU A 210 8.56 -9.02 -6.61
CA LEU A 210 9.95 -9.47 -6.80
C LEU A 210 10.77 -8.50 -7.67
N GLU A 211 10.19 -7.96 -8.74
CA GLU A 211 10.85 -6.95 -9.59
C GLU A 211 11.15 -5.66 -8.82
N GLU A 212 10.19 -5.18 -8.03
CA GLU A 212 10.38 -4.02 -7.17
C GLU A 212 11.47 -4.26 -6.12
N TYR A 213 11.47 -5.44 -5.47
CA TYR A 213 12.51 -5.85 -4.54
C TYR A 213 13.90 -5.81 -5.18
N TRP A 214 14.09 -6.46 -6.35
CA TRP A 214 15.39 -6.49 -7.03
C TRP A 214 15.86 -5.11 -7.49
N SER A 215 14.93 -4.25 -7.91
CA SER A 215 15.24 -2.87 -8.25
C SER A 215 15.78 -2.09 -7.03
N ASN A 216 15.16 -2.28 -5.86
CA ASN A 216 15.53 -1.60 -4.62
C ASN A 216 16.88 -2.09 -4.06
N VAL A 217 17.23 -3.36 -4.23
CA VAL A 217 18.54 -3.89 -3.80
C VAL A 217 19.65 -3.72 -4.86
N GLY A 218 19.36 -3.07 -5.98
CA GLY A 218 20.35 -2.75 -7.03
C GLY A 218 20.74 -3.93 -7.92
N MET A 219 19.96 -5.01 -7.92
CA MET A 219 20.14 -6.17 -8.80
C MET A 219 19.20 -6.02 -10.01
N HIS A 220 19.72 -5.47 -11.09
CA HIS A 220 19.03 -5.47 -12.39
C HIS A 220 19.33 -6.76 -13.14
N GLY A 221 18.28 -7.47 -13.56
CA GLY A 221 18.35 -8.70 -14.35
C GLY A 221 18.77 -8.47 -15.79
#